data_92560d897cf25e312289d5131ac25c89
#
_entry.id   92560d897cf25e312289d5131ac25c89
#
_cell.length_a   1.000
_cell.length_b   1.000
_cell.length_c   1.000
_cell.angle_alpha   90.00
_cell.angle_beta   90.00
_cell.angle_gamma   90.00
#
_symmetry.space_group_name_H-M   'P 1'
#
loop_
_entity.id
_entity.type
_entity.pdbx_description
1 polymer ?
#
loop_
_entity_poly.entity_id
_entity_poly.type
_entity_poly.pdbx_seq_one_letter_code
_entity_poly.pdbx_strand_id
1 'polypeptide(L)'
;FWPGPLTLVLNRQPGCPVALLTTAGLDKIAVRVPANKHAQRLLQICDMPIAAPSANPSGRISPSTADHVHGGLAGQIDLILDGGPCEDGLESTIIDCSGSAPVLLRPGGIARGAIETALQSAGVTVALIDTPTINSQTGDPQQPVAPGQLRSHYAPEAGVRLNATTASATEELIGFGPVAGAGQLAMSFSQTADLREAATNLFAMLHQADAVTAGTGRTIAIAPIPDDGIGEAINDRLRRAAAPRD
;
A
#
# COMPACT_ATOMS: atom_id res chain seq x y z
N PHE A 1 -5.59 7.94 15.66
CA PHE A 1 -5.10 7.73 14.28
C PHE A 1 -6.00 8.36 13.20
N TRP A 2 -7.11 8.99 13.56
CA TRP A 2 -7.94 9.80 12.69
C TRP A 2 -7.89 11.27 13.09
N PRO A 3 -7.80 12.17 12.11
CA PRO A 3 -7.58 11.94 10.69
C PRO A 3 -6.18 11.36 10.41
N GLY A 4 -6.11 10.37 9.48
CA GLY A 4 -4.82 9.73 9.21
C GLY A 4 -4.90 8.44 8.38
N PRO A 5 -3.79 7.65 8.34
CA PRO A 5 -3.67 6.47 7.51
C PRO A 5 -4.19 5.18 8.20
N LEU A 6 -5.34 5.25 8.87
CA LEU A 6 -6.07 4.09 9.43
C LEU A 6 -7.38 3.89 8.69
N THR A 7 -7.62 2.68 8.21
CA THR A 7 -8.91 2.23 7.68
C THR A 7 -9.50 1.19 8.61
N LEU A 8 -10.75 1.36 9.00
CA LEU A 8 -11.50 0.38 9.80
C LEU A 8 -12.55 -0.31 8.93
N VAL A 9 -12.59 -1.62 8.98
CA VAL A 9 -13.68 -2.42 8.40
C VAL A 9 -14.69 -2.70 9.51
N LEU A 10 -15.93 -2.30 9.26
CA LEU A 10 -17.03 -2.34 10.23
C LEU A 10 -18.25 -3.01 9.60
N ASN A 11 -19.17 -3.53 10.43
CA ASN A 11 -20.45 -4.03 9.96
C ASN A 11 -21.31 -2.87 9.44
N ARG A 12 -21.95 -3.04 8.29
CA ARG A 12 -22.92 -2.08 7.76
C ARG A 12 -24.17 -2.05 8.65
N GLN A 13 -24.65 -0.85 8.93
CA GLN A 13 -25.93 -0.71 9.62
C GLN A 13 -27.08 -0.97 8.63
N PRO A 14 -28.24 -1.48 9.11
CA PRO A 14 -29.47 -1.50 8.31
C PRO A 14 -29.78 -0.09 7.79
N GLY A 15 -30.12 0.01 6.51
CA GLY A 15 -30.40 1.30 5.87
C GLY A 15 -29.18 2.14 5.52
N CYS A 16 -27.96 1.60 5.60
CA CYS A 16 -26.74 2.29 5.16
C CYS A 16 -26.90 2.82 3.71
N PRO A 17 -26.73 4.15 3.48
CA PRO A 17 -26.97 4.76 2.17
C PRO A 17 -25.87 4.45 1.13
N VAL A 18 -24.76 3.86 1.57
CA VAL A 18 -23.63 3.52 0.69
C VAL A 18 -24.02 2.35 -0.21
N ALA A 19 -23.83 2.50 -1.53
CA ALA A 19 -24.18 1.47 -2.49
C ALA A 19 -23.41 0.16 -2.26
N LEU A 20 -24.05 -0.99 -2.47
CA LEU A 20 -23.42 -2.31 -2.31
C LEU A 20 -22.22 -2.52 -3.24
N LEU A 21 -22.21 -1.87 -4.41
CA LEU A 21 -21.11 -1.93 -5.35
C LEU A 21 -19.79 -1.45 -4.72
N THR A 22 -19.83 -0.41 -3.85
CA THR A 22 -18.63 0.13 -3.19
C THR A 22 -18.08 -0.78 -2.10
N THR A 23 -18.84 -1.75 -1.64
CA THR A 23 -18.45 -2.76 -0.65
C THR A 23 -18.30 -4.15 -1.25
N ALA A 24 -18.23 -4.26 -2.61
CA ALA A 24 -18.19 -5.52 -3.33
C ALA A 24 -19.33 -6.50 -2.93
N GLY A 25 -20.49 -5.97 -2.53
CA GLY A 25 -21.65 -6.75 -2.07
C GLY A 25 -21.53 -7.29 -0.65
N LEU A 26 -20.49 -6.93 0.10
CA LEU A 26 -20.28 -7.40 1.47
C LEU A 26 -21.13 -6.63 2.47
N ASP A 27 -21.50 -7.29 3.58
CA ASP A 27 -22.17 -6.69 4.73
C ASP A 27 -21.23 -5.88 5.63
N LYS A 28 -20.05 -5.56 5.13
CA LYS A 28 -19.01 -4.78 5.79
C LYS A 28 -18.66 -3.56 4.95
N ILE A 29 -18.19 -2.51 5.61
CA ILE A 29 -17.73 -1.27 4.95
C ILE A 29 -16.38 -0.86 5.50
N ALA A 30 -15.45 -0.51 4.61
CA ALA A 30 -14.17 0.06 4.97
C ALA A 30 -14.29 1.60 5.01
N VAL A 31 -13.96 2.21 6.14
CA VAL A 31 -14.08 3.65 6.36
C VAL A 31 -12.77 4.25 6.83
N ARG A 32 -12.48 5.47 6.36
CA ARG A 32 -11.30 6.23 6.74
C ARG A 32 -11.60 7.73 6.78
N VAL A 33 -10.97 8.44 7.72
CA VAL A 33 -10.91 9.91 7.73
C VAL A 33 -9.50 10.33 7.32
N PRO A 34 -9.30 10.89 6.10
CA PRO A 34 -7.97 11.24 5.61
C PRO A 34 -7.38 12.46 6.33
N ALA A 35 -6.04 12.53 6.49
CA ALA A 35 -5.35 13.69 7.04
C ALA A 35 -5.14 14.81 6.01
N ASN A 36 -5.09 14.48 4.71
CA ASN A 36 -4.83 15.44 3.65
C ASN A 36 -5.91 16.54 3.64
N LYS A 37 -5.49 17.82 3.70
CA LYS A 37 -6.37 18.97 3.82
C LYS A 37 -7.30 19.16 2.61
N HIS A 38 -6.83 18.84 1.40
CA HIS A 38 -7.64 18.93 0.18
C HIS A 38 -8.74 17.87 0.19
N ALA A 39 -8.41 16.63 0.61
CA ALA A 39 -9.39 15.56 0.76
C ALA A 39 -10.44 15.90 1.84
N GLN A 40 -10.03 16.45 2.98
CA GLN A 40 -10.96 16.90 4.03
C GLN A 40 -11.87 18.00 3.52
N ARG A 41 -11.32 19.00 2.80
CA ARG A 41 -12.11 20.09 2.25
C ARG A 41 -13.11 19.59 1.20
N LEU A 42 -12.71 18.66 0.35
CA LEU A 42 -13.60 18.01 -0.61
C LEU A 42 -14.77 17.30 0.08
N LEU A 43 -14.47 16.47 1.10
CA LEU A 43 -15.50 15.78 1.89
C LEU A 43 -16.47 16.73 2.57
N GLN A 44 -15.97 17.85 3.12
CA GLN A 44 -16.83 18.89 3.73
C GLN A 44 -17.76 19.57 2.71
N ILE A 45 -17.28 19.81 1.48
CA ILE A 45 -18.09 20.46 0.43
C ILE A 45 -19.13 19.49 -0.12
N CYS A 46 -18.76 18.24 -0.33
CA CYS A 46 -19.65 17.22 -0.88
C CYS A 46 -20.69 16.74 0.14
N ASP A 47 -20.42 16.88 1.44
CA ASP A 47 -21.26 16.41 2.56
C ASP A 47 -21.75 14.96 2.39
N MET A 48 -20.91 14.11 1.80
CA MET A 48 -21.21 12.70 1.58
C MET A 48 -19.92 11.87 1.59
N PRO A 49 -20.00 10.56 1.89
CA PRO A 49 -18.86 9.64 1.76
C PRO A 49 -18.46 9.49 0.27
N ILE A 50 -17.14 9.41 0.04
CA ILE A 50 -16.56 9.26 -1.30
C ILE A 50 -15.85 7.91 -1.37
N ALA A 51 -16.15 7.11 -2.41
CA ALA A 51 -15.40 5.90 -2.70
C ALA A 51 -14.01 6.28 -3.24
N ALA A 52 -12.96 5.78 -2.62
CA ALA A 52 -11.58 6.17 -2.93
C ALA A 52 -10.66 4.94 -3.08
N PRO A 53 -10.69 4.25 -4.23
CA PRO A 53 -9.68 3.26 -4.58
C PRO A 53 -8.33 3.93 -4.86
N SER A 54 -7.26 3.14 -5.03
CA SER A 54 -5.99 3.67 -5.54
C SER A 54 -6.16 4.17 -6.98
N ALA A 55 -5.55 5.32 -7.30
CA ALA A 55 -5.71 5.99 -8.59
C ALA A 55 -4.67 5.50 -9.62
N ASN A 56 -4.66 4.19 -9.90
CA ASN A 56 -3.80 3.51 -10.86
C ASN A 56 -4.51 2.34 -11.54
N PRO A 57 -4.08 1.87 -12.70
CA PRO A 57 -4.54 0.61 -13.26
C PRO A 57 -4.34 -0.55 -12.28
N SER A 58 -5.31 -1.46 -12.19
CA SER A 58 -5.28 -2.59 -11.24
C SER A 58 -3.98 -3.39 -11.34
N GLY A 59 -3.38 -3.72 -10.19
CA GLY A 59 -2.16 -4.50 -10.09
C GLY A 59 -0.85 -3.72 -10.33
N ARG A 60 -0.91 -2.50 -10.85
CA ARG A 60 0.27 -1.67 -11.12
C ARG A 60 0.76 -0.94 -9.87
N ILE A 61 1.94 -0.29 -9.97
CA ILE A 61 2.53 0.52 -8.90
C ILE A 61 1.54 1.59 -8.45
N SER A 62 1.34 1.76 -7.14
CA SER A 62 0.51 2.82 -6.60
C SER A 62 1.11 4.21 -6.92
N PRO A 63 0.27 5.21 -7.27
CA PRO A 63 0.75 6.56 -7.53
C PRO A 63 1.12 7.26 -6.22
N SER A 64 2.16 8.06 -6.23
CA SER A 64 2.58 8.95 -5.12
C SER A 64 2.56 10.43 -5.50
N THR A 65 2.28 10.75 -6.76
CA THR A 65 2.16 12.11 -7.30
C THR A 65 1.01 12.20 -8.30
N ALA A 66 0.55 13.43 -8.60
CA ALA A 66 -0.44 13.68 -9.65
C ALA A 66 0.06 13.20 -11.05
N ASP A 67 1.35 13.33 -11.33
CA ASP A 67 1.94 12.86 -12.59
C ASP A 67 1.84 11.34 -12.74
N HIS A 68 2.02 10.58 -11.67
CA HIS A 68 1.82 9.13 -11.69
C HIS A 68 0.36 8.77 -11.98
N VAL A 69 -0.61 9.51 -11.41
CA VAL A 69 -2.03 9.33 -11.71
C VAL A 69 -2.32 9.64 -13.17
N HIS A 70 -1.83 10.78 -13.67
CA HIS A 70 -2.01 11.19 -15.05
C HIS A 70 -1.40 10.16 -16.02
N GLY A 71 -0.18 9.67 -15.75
CA GLY A 71 0.48 8.67 -16.58
C GLY A 71 -0.30 7.35 -16.68
N GLY A 72 -0.99 6.95 -15.59
CA GLY A 72 -1.74 5.69 -15.54
C GLY A 72 -3.20 5.78 -16.00
N LEU A 73 -3.86 6.93 -15.82
CA LEU A 73 -5.32 7.08 -15.99
C LEU A 73 -5.73 8.21 -16.94
N ALA A 74 -4.79 8.85 -17.66
CA ALA A 74 -5.12 9.91 -18.62
C ALA A 74 -6.20 9.44 -19.62
N GLY A 75 -7.22 10.27 -19.81
CA GLY A 75 -8.36 9.98 -20.68
C GLY A 75 -9.40 9.00 -20.10
N GLN A 76 -9.18 8.48 -18.90
CA GLN A 76 -10.12 7.59 -18.20
C GLN A 76 -10.77 8.27 -16.98
N ILE A 77 -10.24 9.40 -16.55
CA ILE A 77 -10.74 10.22 -15.43
C ILE A 77 -10.89 11.67 -15.88
N ASP A 78 -11.85 12.40 -15.26
CA ASP A 78 -12.21 13.76 -15.68
C ASP A 78 -11.31 14.81 -15.05
N LEU A 79 -10.81 14.58 -13.80
CA LEU A 79 -10.08 15.57 -13.03
C LEU A 79 -9.07 14.90 -12.08
N ILE A 80 -7.93 15.55 -11.90
CA ILE A 80 -6.96 15.26 -10.86
C ILE A 80 -6.88 16.48 -9.93
N LEU A 81 -7.20 16.28 -8.65
CA LEU A 81 -6.95 17.29 -7.63
C LEU A 81 -5.55 17.04 -7.06
N ASP A 82 -4.58 17.85 -7.48
CA ASP A 82 -3.21 17.74 -7.02
C ASP A 82 -3.06 18.27 -5.59
N GLY A 83 -2.79 17.40 -4.66
CA GLY A 83 -2.51 17.69 -3.25
C GLY A 83 -1.02 17.65 -2.90
N GLY A 84 -0.15 17.59 -3.89
CA GLY A 84 1.29 17.36 -3.73
C GLY A 84 1.65 15.88 -3.60
N PRO A 85 2.95 15.57 -3.44
CA PRO A 85 3.43 14.21 -3.21
C PRO A 85 2.85 13.60 -1.94
N CYS A 86 2.67 12.27 -1.93
CA CYS A 86 2.22 11.54 -0.73
C CYS A 86 3.29 11.61 0.37
N GLU A 87 2.92 12.11 1.55
CA GLU A 87 3.83 12.25 2.69
C GLU A 87 4.18 10.90 3.33
N ASP A 88 3.20 9.99 3.47
CA ASP A 88 3.40 8.69 4.12
C ASP A 88 4.00 7.62 3.17
N GLY A 89 3.83 7.77 1.86
CA GLY A 89 4.32 6.87 0.82
C GLY A 89 3.70 5.45 0.81
N LEU A 90 2.97 5.07 1.84
CA LEU A 90 2.25 3.80 1.94
C LEU A 90 0.74 4.04 2.08
N GLU A 91 -0.04 3.06 1.68
CA GLU A 91 -1.47 3.07 1.94
C GLU A 91 -1.77 2.89 3.44
N SER A 92 -3.02 3.19 3.80
CA SER A 92 -3.52 3.02 5.17
C SER A 92 -3.36 1.59 5.69
N THR A 93 -3.08 1.47 6.97
CA THR A 93 -3.27 0.22 7.71
C THR A 93 -4.75 -0.10 7.77
N ILE A 94 -5.14 -1.36 7.49
CA ILE A 94 -6.55 -1.80 7.50
C ILE A 94 -6.76 -2.80 8.63
N ILE A 95 -7.73 -2.51 9.50
CA ILE A 95 -8.12 -3.37 10.60
C ILE A 95 -9.60 -3.72 10.45
N ASP A 96 -9.91 -5.00 10.48
CA ASP A 96 -11.30 -5.48 10.58
C ASP A 96 -11.72 -5.51 12.05
N CYS A 97 -12.68 -4.66 12.41
CA CYS A 97 -13.29 -4.57 13.73
C CYS A 97 -14.72 -5.09 13.73
N SER A 98 -15.16 -5.83 12.72
CA SER A 98 -16.52 -6.35 12.61
C SER A 98 -16.76 -7.62 13.42
N GLY A 99 -15.70 -8.29 13.89
CA GLY A 99 -15.74 -9.51 14.70
C GLY A 99 -15.51 -9.27 16.18
N SER A 100 -15.29 -10.35 16.93
CA SER A 100 -15.01 -10.32 18.38
C SER A 100 -13.58 -9.88 18.71
N ALA A 101 -12.68 -9.91 17.74
CA ALA A 101 -11.29 -9.48 17.86
C ALA A 101 -10.89 -8.64 16.65
N PRO A 102 -10.02 -7.64 16.83
CA PRO A 102 -9.48 -6.88 15.70
C PRO A 102 -8.53 -7.75 14.85
N VAL A 103 -8.68 -7.70 13.53
CA VAL A 103 -7.84 -8.44 12.58
C VAL A 103 -7.09 -7.46 11.70
N LEU A 104 -5.76 -7.57 11.62
CA LEU A 104 -4.94 -6.81 10.69
C LEU A 104 -5.11 -7.40 9.29
N LEU A 105 -5.84 -6.70 8.42
CA LEU A 105 -6.05 -7.12 7.03
C LEU A 105 -4.92 -6.67 6.11
N ARG A 106 -4.30 -5.52 6.40
CA ARG A 106 -3.20 -4.97 5.62
C ARG A 106 -2.29 -4.11 6.50
N PRO A 107 -1.01 -4.43 6.65
CA PRO A 107 -0.04 -3.50 7.24
C PRO A 107 0.08 -2.25 6.34
N GLY A 108 0.33 -1.07 6.92
CA GLY A 108 0.36 0.20 6.19
C GLY A 108 1.05 1.31 6.97
N GLY A 109 0.65 2.57 6.75
CA GLY A 109 1.30 3.76 7.32
C GLY A 109 1.34 3.83 8.85
N ILE A 110 0.55 3.00 9.56
CA ILE A 110 0.64 2.85 11.02
C ILE A 110 1.19 1.47 11.35
N ALA A 111 2.32 1.45 12.05
CA ALA A 111 2.95 0.21 12.47
C ALA A 111 2.07 -0.58 13.46
N ARG A 112 2.11 -1.91 13.38
CA ARG A 112 1.39 -2.86 14.24
C ARG A 112 1.52 -2.50 15.73
N GLY A 113 2.74 -2.30 16.23
CA GLY A 113 2.99 -2.01 17.64
C GLY A 113 2.34 -0.73 18.15
N ALA A 114 2.17 0.29 17.28
CA ALA A 114 1.43 1.50 17.64
C ALA A 114 -0.06 1.23 17.84
N ILE A 115 -0.63 0.33 17.01
CA ILE A 115 -2.04 -0.09 17.13
C ILE A 115 -2.23 -0.91 18.40
N GLU A 116 -1.36 -1.88 18.66
CA GLU A 116 -1.40 -2.71 19.86
C GLU A 116 -1.31 -1.87 21.13
N THR A 117 -0.39 -0.89 21.16
CA THR A 117 -0.27 0.08 22.26
C THR A 117 -1.56 0.88 22.46
N ALA A 118 -2.19 1.33 21.38
CA ALA A 118 -3.45 2.08 21.45
C ALA A 118 -4.61 1.20 21.97
N LEU A 119 -4.70 -0.05 21.53
CA LEU A 119 -5.70 -1.01 22.01
C LEU A 119 -5.52 -1.28 23.52
N GLN A 120 -4.29 -1.54 23.96
CA GLN A 120 -3.97 -1.74 25.38
C GLN A 120 -4.33 -0.52 26.23
N SER A 121 -3.98 0.69 25.75
CA SER A 121 -4.29 1.94 26.44
C SER A 121 -5.79 2.21 26.55
N ALA A 122 -6.57 1.70 25.61
CA ALA A 122 -8.04 1.75 25.63
C ALA A 122 -8.69 0.62 26.47
N GLY A 123 -7.90 -0.22 27.14
CA GLY A 123 -8.39 -1.35 27.91
C GLY A 123 -8.88 -2.54 27.07
N VAL A 124 -8.55 -2.59 25.78
CA VAL A 124 -8.85 -3.72 24.90
C VAL A 124 -7.80 -4.80 25.12
N THR A 125 -8.20 -5.91 25.72
CA THR A 125 -7.31 -7.03 26.09
C THR A 125 -7.17 -8.07 24.98
N VAL A 126 -7.96 -7.95 23.91
CA VAL A 126 -7.93 -8.87 22.78
C VAL A 126 -6.78 -8.49 21.86
N ALA A 127 -5.90 -9.46 21.57
CA ALA A 127 -4.76 -9.24 20.68
C ALA A 127 -5.20 -8.94 19.24
N LEU A 128 -4.42 -8.12 18.56
CA LEU A 128 -4.53 -7.93 17.12
C LEU A 128 -4.11 -9.23 16.42
N ILE A 129 -5.02 -9.82 15.64
CA ILE A 129 -4.82 -11.09 14.93
C ILE A 129 -4.36 -10.77 13.50
N ASP A 130 -3.45 -11.58 12.96
CA ASP A 130 -3.14 -11.55 11.53
C ASP A 130 -4.26 -12.16 10.70
N THR A 131 -4.44 -11.63 9.50
CA THR A 131 -5.26 -12.31 8.51
C THR A 131 -4.70 -13.72 8.30
N PRO A 132 -5.50 -14.78 8.46
CA PRO A 132 -5.01 -16.13 8.19
C PRO A 132 -4.39 -16.17 6.79
N THR A 133 -3.13 -16.58 6.71
CA THR A 133 -2.46 -16.79 5.42
C THR A 133 -3.31 -17.82 4.67
N ILE A 134 -3.86 -17.46 3.53
CA ILE A 134 -4.64 -18.37 2.69
C ILE A 134 -3.72 -19.54 2.37
N ASN A 135 -4.01 -20.67 2.97
CA ASN A 135 -3.20 -21.86 2.80
C ASN A 135 -3.35 -22.29 1.34
N SER A 136 -2.27 -22.16 0.56
CA SER A 136 -2.19 -22.49 -0.86
C SER A 136 -2.51 -23.99 -1.18
N GLN A 137 -2.93 -24.77 -0.18
CA GLN A 137 -3.24 -26.19 -0.33
C GLN A 137 -4.73 -26.50 -0.56
N THR A 138 -5.65 -25.55 -0.42
CA THR A 138 -7.09 -25.84 -0.58
C THR A 138 -7.72 -25.29 -1.87
N GLY A 139 -6.95 -24.64 -2.74
CA GLY A 139 -7.38 -24.37 -4.13
C GLY A 139 -8.59 -23.44 -4.32
N ASP A 140 -9.14 -22.84 -3.27
CA ASP A 140 -10.24 -21.91 -3.37
C ASP A 140 -9.68 -20.48 -3.22
N PRO A 141 -9.65 -19.66 -4.29
CA PRO A 141 -9.26 -18.27 -4.19
C PRO A 141 -10.34 -17.53 -3.40
N GLN A 142 -10.18 -17.43 -2.08
CA GLN A 142 -11.05 -16.55 -1.30
C GLN A 142 -10.99 -15.15 -1.92
N GLN A 143 -12.15 -14.61 -2.26
CA GLN A 143 -12.25 -13.25 -2.77
C GLN A 143 -11.55 -12.30 -1.79
N PRO A 144 -10.73 -11.35 -2.31
CA PRO A 144 -10.07 -10.37 -1.45
C PRO A 144 -11.11 -9.64 -0.60
N VAL A 145 -10.94 -9.65 0.72
CA VAL A 145 -11.84 -8.94 1.65
C VAL A 145 -11.40 -7.48 1.89
N ALA A 146 -10.23 -7.12 1.38
CA ALA A 146 -9.70 -5.76 1.45
C ALA A 146 -8.82 -5.42 0.21
N PRO A 147 -8.73 -4.13 -0.17
CA PRO A 147 -7.84 -3.69 -1.25
C PRO A 147 -6.37 -4.05 -0.96
N GLY A 148 -5.64 -4.46 -2.00
CA GLY A 148 -4.22 -4.82 -1.89
C GLY A 148 -3.94 -6.25 -1.43
N GLN A 149 -4.94 -7.11 -1.33
CA GLN A 149 -4.77 -8.52 -0.95
C GLN A 149 -4.49 -9.46 -2.13
N LEU A 150 -4.52 -8.98 -3.37
CA LEU A 150 -4.14 -9.77 -4.53
C LEU A 150 -2.69 -10.25 -4.38
N ARG A 151 -2.41 -11.48 -4.81
CA ARG A 151 -1.07 -12.09 -4.75
C ARG A 151 -0.04 -11.25 -5.50
N SER A 152 -0.33 -10.86 -6.76
CA SER A 152 0.44 -9.89 -7.54
C SER A 152 -0.27 -8.54 -7.48
N HIS A 153 0.40 -7.53 -6.96
CA HIS A 153 -0.08 -6.16 -6.81
C HIS A 153 1.13 -5.22 -6.70
N TYR A 154 0.95 -3.93 -6.96
CA TYR A 154 2.04 -2.93 -6.92
C TYR A 154 3.16 -3.22 -7.93
N ALA A 155 2.88 -4.03 -8.95
CA ALA A 155 3.90 -4.59 -9.81
C ALA A 155 4.38 -3.57 -10.86
N PRO A 156 5.71 -3.30 -10.95
CA PRO A 156 6.34 -2.65 -12.08
C PRO A 156 6.12 -3.46 -13.37
N GLU A 157 6.38 -2.89 -14.54
CA GLU A 157 6.40 -3.67 -15.79
C GLU A 157 7.60 -4.62 -15.81
N ALA A 158 8.75 -4.16 -15.34
CA ALA A 158 9.95 -4.98 -15.17
C ALA A 158 9.79 -6.06 -14.09
N GLY A 159 10.59 -7.12 -14.18
CA GLY A 159 10.72 -8.11 -13.09
C GLY A 159 11.34 -7.49 -11.84
N VAL A 160 11.01 -8.03 -10.67
CA VAL A 160 11.56 -7.57 -9.39
C VAL A 160 12.28 -8.71 -8.68
N ARG A 161 13.52 -8.46 -8.23
CA ARG A 161 14.33 -9.37 -7.41
C ARG A 161 14.57 -8.75 -6.04
N LEU A 162 14.11 -9.40 -4.98
CA LEU A 162 14.24 -8.94 -3.60
C LEU A 162 15.55 -9.41 -2.95
N ASN A 163 15.90 -8.79 -1.83
CA ASN A 163 17.05 -9.11 -0.98
C ASN A 163 18.39 -9.08 -1.71
N ALA A 164 18.53 -8.13 -2.63
CA ALA A 164 19.71 -7.94 -3.43
C ALA A 164 20.75 -7.10 -2.67
N THR A 165 21.95 -7.61 -2.47
CA THR A 165 23.08 -6.85 -1.91
C THR A 165 24.02 -6.32 -2.99
N THR A 166 23.88 -6.80 -4.23
CA THR A 166 24.66 -6.40 -5.40
C THR A 166 23.76 -6.41 -6.63
N ALA A 167 24.09 -5.60 -7.64
CA ALA A 167 23.44 -5.60 -8.95
C ALA A 167 24.27 -6.34 -9.99
N SER A 168 23.60 -7.01 -10.92
CA SER A 168 24.19 -7.43 -12.20
C SER A 168 24.19 -6.27 -13.20
N ALA A 169 24.87 -6.43 -14.34
CA ALA A 169 24.90 -5.41 -15.39
C ALA A 169 23.51 -5.12 -16.01
N THR A 170 22.56 -6.05 -15.87
CA THR A 170 21.19 -5.95 -16.39
C THR A 170 20.18 -5.58 -15.31
N GLU A 171 20.62 -5.07 -14.18
CA GLU A 171 19.74 -4.69 -13.07
C GLU A 171 19.84 -3.21 -12.73
N GLU A 172 18.75 -2.68 -12.20
CA GLU A 172 18.69 -1.41 -11.50
C GLU A 172 18.49 -1.72 -10.01
N LEU A 173 19.51 -1.49 -9.17
CA LEU A 173 19.44 -1.77 -7.73
C LEU A 173 19.00 -0.54 -6.97
N ILE A 174 17.88 -0.64 -6.28
CA ILE A 174 17.47 0.33 -5.27
C ILE A 174 18.04 -0.12 -3.93
N GLY A 175 18.95 0.69 -3.38
CA GLY A 175 19.65 0.44 -2.13
C GLY A 175 18.80 0.72 -0.90
N PHE A 176 19.33 0.34 0.27
CA PHE A 176 18.82 0.71 1.61
C PHE A 176 19.94 0.61 2.63
N GLY A 177 20.12 1.64 3.46
CA GLY A 177 21.15 1.69 4.49
C GLY A 177 22.56 1.45 3.90
N PRO A 178 23.30 0.43 4.37
CA PRO A 178 24.65 0.16 3.90
C PRO A 178 24.72 -0.40 2.47
N VAL A 179 23.61 -0.87 1.90
CA VAL A 179 23.55 -1.35 0.53
C VAL A 179 23.28 -0.16 -0.38
N ALA A 180 24.32 0.33 -1.05
CA ALA A 180 24.19 1.42 -2.02
C ALA A 180 23.41 0.99 -3.25
N GLY A 181 22.65 1.92 -3.83
CA GLY A 181 22.02 1.71 -5.13
C GLY A 181 23.06 1.57 -6.24
N ALA A 182 22.71 0.87 -7.31
CA ALA A 182 23.54 0.68 -8.48
C ALA A 182 22.70 0.58 -9.75
N GLY A 183 23.29 0.84 -10.90
CA GLY A 183 22.63 0.89 -12.18
C GLY A 183 22.62 2.32 -12.75
N GLN A 184 21.66 2.63 -13.60
CA GLN A 184 21.58 3.93 -14.27
C GLN A 184 21.22 5.06 -13.29
N LEU A 185 20.34 4.80 -12.31
CA LEU A 185 19.82 5.79 -11.38
C LEU A 185 20.54 5.77 -10.02
N ALA A 186 21.15 4.63 -9.65
CA ALA A 186 21.86 4.41 -8.38
C ALA A 186 21.09 4.92 -7.15
N MET A 187 19.78 4.64 -7.10
CA MET A 187 18.85 5.12 -6.05
C MET A 187 18.99 4.34 -4.74
N SER A 188 18.56 4.95 -3.64
CA SER A 188 18.41 4.27 -2.35
C SER A 188 17.11 4.74 -1.68
N PHE A 189 16.30 3.81 -1.18
CA PHE A 189 15.08 4.13 -0.42
C PHE A 189 15.39 5.00 0.81
N SER A 190 16.49 4.73 1.50
CA SER A 190 17.10 5.56 2.54
C SER A 190 18.56 5.20 2.68
N GLN A 191 19.45 6.18 2.65
CA GLN A 191 20.90 5.97 2.87
C GLN A 191 21.22 5.79 4.36
N THR A 192 20.36 6.30 5.24
CA THR A 192 20.54 6.26 6.69
C THR A 192 19.82 5.06 7.35
N ALA A 193 19.22 4.17 6.55
CA ALA A 193 18.41 3.06 7.00
C ALA A 193 17.13 3.50 7.76
N ASP A 194 16.61 4.69 7.46
CA ASP A 194 15.36 5.17 8.02
C ASP A 194 14.18 4.52 7.27
N LEU A 195 13.38 3.72 8.00
CA LEU A 195 12.23 3.02 7.43
C LEU A 195 11.09 3.96 7.03
N ARG A 196 10.95 5.12 7.68
CA ARG A 196 9.93 6.10 7.32
C ARG A 196 10.29 6.81 6.01
N GLU A 197 11.55 7.20 5.86
CA GLU A 197 12.07 7.71 4.60
C GLU A 197 11.90 6.68 3.46
N ALA A 198 12.24 5.41 3.73
CA ALA A 198 12.07 4.33 2.77
C ALA A 198 10.60 4.13 2.36
N ALA A 199 9.67 4.21 3.31
CA ALA A 199 8.24 4.14 3.03
C ALA A 199 7.78 5.28 2.13
N THR A 200 8.19 6.52 2.43
CA THR A 200 7.85 7.70 1.62
C THR A 200 8.37 7.57 0.18
N ASN A 201 9.57 7.03 0.01
CA ASN A 201 10.23 6.91 -1.29
C ASN A 201 9.79 5.67 -2.09
N LEU A 202 9.12 4.69 -1.48
CA LEU A 202 8.88 3.37 -2.05
C LEU A 202 8.31 3.40 -3.48
N PHE A 203 7.12 3.94 -3.64
CA PHE A 203 6.45 3.93 -4.94
C PHE A 203 7.07 4.90 -5.94
N ALA A 204 7.55 6.05 -5.49
CA ALA A 204 8.23 7.01 -6.37
C ALA A 204 9.47 6.38 -7.02
N MET A 205 10.29 5.66 -6.24
CA MET A 205 11.49 5.01 -6.76
C MET A 205 11.16 3.77 -7.59
N LEU A 206 10.10 3.02 -7.26
CA LEU A 206 9.63 1.94 -8.12
C LEU A 206 9.18 2.47 -9.51
N HIS A 207 8.46 3.59 -9.56
CA HIS A 207 8.11 4.24 -10.83
C HIS A 207 9.34 4.69 -11.62
N GLN A 208 10.33 5.30 -10.95
CA GLN A 208 11.57 5.73 -11.61
C GLN A 208 12.38 4.54 -12.14
N ALA A 209 12.51 3.47 -11.36
CA ALA A 209 13.22 2.26 -11.78
C ALA A 209 12.48 1.58 -12.95
N ASP A 210 11.14 1.49 -12.89
CA ASP A 210 10.34 0.91 -13.96
C ASP A 210 10.49 1.70 -15.26
N ALA A 211 10.53 3.02 -15.21
CA ALA A 211 10.70 3.87 -16.38
C ALA A 211 12.01 3.62 -17.16
N VAL A 212 13.08 3.14 -16.48
CA VAL A 212 14.37 2.84 -17.15
C VAL A 212 14.59 1.34 -17.40
N THR A 213 13.72 0.48 -16.88
CA THR A 213 13.87 -0.99 -17.02
C THR A 213 12.75 -1.62 -17.85
N ALA A 214 11.54 -1.05 -17.87
CA ALA A 214 10.42 -1.57 -18.63
C ALA A 214 10.74 -1.71 -20.13
N GLY A 215 10.36 -2.84 -20.72
CA GLY A 215 10.58 -3.13 -22.14
C GLY A 215 12.05 -3.37 -22.54
N THR A 216 13.02 -3.27 -21.60
CA THR A 216 14.46 -3.41 -21.91
C THR A 216 15.01 -4.80 -21.60
N GLY A 217 14.23 -5.68 -20.99
CA GLY A 217 14.69 -6.96 -20.45
C GLY A 217 15.53 -6.85 -19.16
N ARG A 218 15.66 -5.66 -18.59
CA ARG A 218 16.32 -5.42 -17.30
C ARG A 218 15.35 -5.70 -16.14
N THR A 219 15.93 -5.92 -14.95
CA THR A 219 15.20 -6.25 -13.72
C THR A 219 15.47 -5.18 -12.65
N ILE A 220 14.47 -4.89 -11.84
CA ILE A 220 14.63 -4.06 -10.64
C ILE A 220 15.09 -4.96 -9.50
N ALA A 221 16.28 -4.70 -8.97
CA ALA A 221 16.80 -5.35 -7.76
C ALA A 221 16.55 -4.46 -6.55
N ILE A 222 16.21 -5.03 -5.40
CA ILE A 222 15.85 -4.30 -4.19
C ILE A 222 16.66 -4.84 -3.02
N ALA A 223 17.33 -3.93 -2.32
CA ALA A 223 18.08 -4.23 -1.11
C ALA A 223 17.19 -4.83 0.00
N PRO A 224 17.73 -5.65 0.91
CA PRO A 224 16.97 -6.14 2.05
C PRO A 224 16.54 -4.99 2.97
N ILE A 225 15.29 -4.99 3.38
CA ILE A 225 14.69 -4.04 4.31
C ILE A 225 14.28 -4.80 5.58
N PRO A 226 14.59 -4.30 6.79
CA PRO A 226 14.14 -4.91 8.04
C PRO A 226 12.61 -5.03 8.09
N ASP A 227 12.11 -6.09 8.73
CA ASP A 227 10.66 -6.41 8.77
C ASP A 227 9.99 -5.87 10.06
N ASP A 228 10.67 -5.03 10.83
CA ASP A 228 10.17 -4.41 12.04
C ASP A 228 9.44 -3.08 11.77
N GLY A 229 8.51 -2.75 12.63
CA GLY A 229 7.77 -1.49 12.56
C GLY A 229 7.03 -1.28 11.23
N ILE A 230 7.32 -0.19 10.52
CA ILE A 230 6.75 0.11 9.21
C ILE A 230 7.37 -0.75 8.09
N GLY A 231 8.51 -1.40 8.35
CA GLY A 231 9.18 -2.31 7.44
C GLY A 231 8.30 -3.52 7.07
N GLU A 232 7.44 -3.98 7.98
CA GLU A 232 6.42 -5.01 7.69
C GLU A 232 5.55 -4.60 6.48
N ALA A 233 5.11 -3.35 6.45
CA ALA A 233 4.29 -2.83 5.36
C ALA A 233 5.07 -2.63 4.06
N ILE A 234 6.32 -2.15 4.13
CA ILE A 234 7.19 -2.02 2.97
C ILE A 234 7.42 -3.40 2.34
N ASN A 235 7.80 -4.38 3.14
CA ASN A 235 8.07 -5.75 2.66
C ASN A 235 6.82 -6.45 2.13
N ASP A 236 5.62 -6.19 2.69
CA ASP A 236 4.38 -6.69 2.10
C ASP A 236 4.19 -6.17 0.66
N ARG A 237 4.42 -4.86 0.41
CA ARG A 237 4.33 -4.27 -0.94
C ARG A 237 5.37 -4.86 -1.88
N LEU A 238 6.60 -4.99 -1.42
CA LEU A 238 7.70 -5.52 -2.23
C LEU A 238 7.49 -6.99 -2.59
N ARG A 239 7.02 -7.83 -1.66
CA ARG A 239 6.68 -9.23 -1.93
C ARG A 239 5.60 -9.36 -3.00
N ARG A 240 4.56 -8.51 -2.96
CA ARG A 240 3.49 -8.48 -3.97
C ARG A 240 3.96 -7.93 -5.31
N ALA A 241 4.84 -6.93 -5.30
CA ALA A 241 5.45 -6.38 -6.52
C ALA A 241 6.32 -7.41 -7.25
N ALA A 242 6.99 -8.28 -6.50
CA ALA A 242 7.86 -9.34 -7.00
C ALA A 242 7.11 -10.65 -7.33
N ALA A 243 5.84 -10.78 -6.96
CA ALA A 243 5.08 -12.00 -7.20
C ALA A 243 4.87 -12.24 -8.72
N PRO A 244 4.88 -13.50 -9.17
CA PRO A 244 4.55 -13.83 -10.56
C PRO A 244 3.19 -13.24 -10.96
N ARG A 245 3.11 -12.76 -12.19
CA ARG A 245 1.86 -12.31 -12.81
C ARG A 245 1.22 -13.50 -13.51
N ASP A 246 -0.06 -13.69 -13.26
CA ASP A 246 -0.87 -14.69 -13.96
C ASP A 246 -1.18 -14.22 -15.37
#